data_8f0a62deb127730a740bc5732163af10
#
_entry.id   8f0a62deb127730a740bc5732163af10
#
_cell.length_a   1.000
_cell.length_b   1.000
_cell.length_c   1.000
_cell.angle_alpha   90.00
_cell.angle_beta   90.00
_cell.angle_gamma   90.00
#
_symmetry.space_group_name_H-M   'P 1'
#
loop_
_entity.id
_entity.type
_entity.pdbx_description
1 polymer ?
#
loop_
_entity_poly.entity_id
_entity_poly.type
_entity_poly.pdbx_seq_one_letter_code
_entity_poly.pdbx_strand_id
1 'polypeptide(L)'
;MAYRDTFKLVLVFAESKYHLRPEKITLADFSSDFIADFLRWLEQERGCGVATRNQRLAALRAFSRYARTQHPAYLFESQKIMDLKSKKAPAPTVAYLSPDNVQSIFAQTDTSTQYGRRDMLLLSLMYDSGARVQEICDLRVRDVRLQKPPTVILTGKGRKTRFVPIMASTANVLTIYFSDNGLSSPDKADQPLFTNHQRGKLTKAGVTYILKKYFDAARQANPDLPEKISPHILRHSKAMHMLQAGINLIYIRDFLGHVHVETTEIYAKADTEMKRRAIESTHIKINLDLPAWTDDRDLMALLTNLCGKD
;
A
#
# COMPACT_ATOMS: atom_id res chain seq x y z
N MET A 1 12.48 -12.81 -0.63
CA MET A 1 11.73 -13.30 0.54
C MET A 1 10.54 -14.19 0.15
N ALA A 2 9.61 -13.78 -0.70
CA ALA A 2 8.41 -14.58 -1.01
C ALA A 2 8.68 -16.01 -1.51
N TYR A 3 9.68 -16.22 -2.37
CA TYR A 3 10.03 -17.56 -2.84
C TYR A 3 10.53 -18.46 -1.71
N ARG A 4 11.54 -17.99 -0.95
CA ARG A 4 12.09 -18.74 0.19
C ARG A 4 11.00 -19.16 1.17
N ASP A 5 10.10 -18.24 1.50
CA ASP A 5 9.03 -18.49 2.47
C ASP A 5 7.97 -19.44 1.90
N THR A 6 7.74 -19.43 0.57
CA THR A 6 6.89 -20.43 -0.10
C THR A 6 7.49 -21.82 0.02
N PHE A 7 8.77 -21.98 -0.33
CA PHE A 7 9.42 -23.29 -0.28
C PHE A 7 9.57 -23.83 1.14
N LYS A 8 9.83 -22.99 2.14
CA LYS A 8 9.78 -23.43 3.55
C LYS A 8 8.42 -24.03 3.91
N LEU A 9 7.33 -23.40 3.49
CA LEU A 9 5.98 -23.93 3.75
C LEU A 9 5.70 -25.20 2.95
N VAL A 10 6.21 -25.32 1.73
CA VAL A 10 6.11 -26.56 0.93
C VAL A 10 6.82 -27.70 1.62
N LEU A 11 8.02 -27.48 2.16
CA LEU A 11 8.76 -28.53 2.90
C LEU A 11 8.01 -28.97 4.16
N VAL A 12 7.46 -28.02 4.94
CA VAL A 12 6.61 -28.33 6.11
C VAL A 12 5.38 -29.14 5.70
N PHE A 13 4.73 -28.77 4.60
CA PHE A 13 3.57 -29.48 4.08
C PHE A 13 3.94 -30.91 3.64
N ALA A 14 5.03 -31.07 2.86
CA ALA A 14 5.50 -32.38 2.39
C ALA A 14 5.79 -33.31 3.56
N GLU A 15 6.43 -32.83 4.61
CA GLU A 15 6.72 -33.64 5.80
C GLU A 15 5.44 -33.98 6.56
N SER A 16 4.55 -33.01 6.79
CA SER A 16 3.35 -33.20 7.62
C SER A 16 2.26 -34.04 6.96
N LYS A 17 2.10 -33.96 5.62
CA LYS A 17 0.99 -34.62 4.91
C LYS A 17 1.41 -35.80 4.05
N TYR A 18 2.65 -35.82 3.56
CA TYR A 18 3.17 -36.87 2.67
C TYR A 18 4.31 -37.67 3.32
N HIS A 19 4.71 -37.31 4.56
CA HIS A 19 5.83 -37.94 5.28
C HIS A 19 7.15 -37.93 4.48
N LEU A 20 7.28 -36.94 3.56
CA LEU A 20 8.46 -36.75 2.73
C LEU A 20 9.45 -35.80 3.43
N ARG A 21 10.61 -36.34 3.76
CA ARG A 21 11.72 -35.55 4.31
C ARG A 21 12.30 -34.62 3.22
N PRO A 22 12.77 -33.41 3.58
CA PRO A 22 13.33 -32.46 2.62
C PRO A 22 14.39 -33.07 1.68
N GLU A 23 15.24 -33.95 2.19
CA GLU A 23 16.33 -34.54 1.44
C GLU A 23 15.88 -35.60 0.42
N LYS A 24 14.63 -36.05 0.54
CA LYS A 24 14.06 -37.12 -0.34
C LYS A 24 13.10 -36.54 -1.38
N ILE A 25 12.79 -35.24 -1.30
CA ILE A 25 11.89 -34.59 -2.26
C ILE A 25 12.58 -34.50 -3.61
N THR A 26 11.94 -35.00 -4.62
CA THR A 26 12.38 -34.97 -6.03
C THR A 26 11.47 -34.07 -6.86
N LEU A 27 11.86 -33.80 -8.10
CA LEU A 27 11.01 -33.04 -9.01
C LEU A 27 9.71 -33.79 -9.36
N ALA A 28 9.71 -35.11 -9.31
CA ALA A 28 8.52 -35.95 -9.56
C ALA A 28 7.43 -35.75 -8.48
N ASP A 29 7.82 -35.44 -7.26
CA ASP A 29 6.89 -35.15 -6.16
C ASP A 29 6.18 -33.82 -6.33
N PHE A 30 6.75 -32.89 -7.11
CA PHE A 30 6.16 -31.60 -7.42
C PHE A 30 5.11 -31.69 -8.54
N SER A 31 4.10 -32.54 -8.32
CA SER A 31 2.97 -32.69 -9.23
C SER A 31 1.93 -31.57 -9.08
N SER A 32 1.05 -31.45 -10.06
CA SER A 32 -0.11 -30.55 -10.00
C SER A 32 -1.02 -30.84 -8.81
N ASP A 33 -1.20 -32.15 -8.48
CA ASP A 33 -2.03 -32.59 -7.36
C ASP A 33 -1.39 -32.23 -6.03
N PHE A 34 -0.08 -32.47 -5.88
CA PHE A 34 0.67 -32.03 -4.70
C PHE A 34 0.55 -30.53 -4.46
N ILE A 35 0.67 -29.72 -5.53
CA ILE A 35 0.53 -28.26 -5.43
C ILE A 35 -0.92 -27.88 -5.10
N ALA A 36 -1.92 -28.54 -5.68
CA ALA A 36 -3.32 -28.30 -5.36
C ALA A 36 -3.62 -28.59 -3.88
N ASP A 37 -3.10 -29.69 -3.36
CA ASP A 37 -3.25 -30.06 -1.94
C ASP A 37 -2.51 -29.09 -1.01
N PHE A 38 -1.30 -28.66 -1.39
CA PHE A 38 -0.58 -27.63 -0.65
C PHE A 38 -1.39 -26.30 -0.57
N LEU A 39 -2.00 -25.89 -1.69
CA LEU A 39 -2.82 -24.67 -1.71
C LEU A 39 -4.09 -24.81 -0.86
N ARG A 40 -4.68 -26.01 -0.81
CA ARG A 40 -5.83 -26.34 0.06
C ARG A 40 -5.42 -26.31 1.52
N TRP A 41 -4.28 -26.92 1.85
CA TRP A 41 -3.71 -26.91 3.19
C TRP A 41 -3.43 -25.49 3.71
N LEU A 42 -2.89 -24.61 2.84
CA LEU A 42 -2.67 -23.21 3.19
C LEU A 42 -3.96 -22.49 3.62
N GLU A 43 -5.07 -22.77 2.94
CA GLU A 43 -6.36 -22.15 3.25
C GLU A 43 -7.02 -22.76 4.49
N GLN A 44 -7.08 -24.07 4.55
CA GLN A 44 -7.86 -24.81 5.57
C GLN A 44 -7.14 -24.92 6.91
N GLU A 45 -5.84 -25.22 6.90
CA GLU A 45 -5.09 -25.47 8.14
C GLU A 45 -4.22 -24.27 8.56
N ARG A 46 -3.77 -23.44 7.60
CA ARG A 46 -2.95 -22.27 7.93
C ARG A 46 -3.74 -20.95 7.92
N GLY A 47 -5.02 -20.97 7.59
CA GLY A 47 -5.88 -19.78 7.56
C GLY A 47 -5.41 -18.70 6.58
N CYS A 48 -4.69 -19.07 5.52
CA CYS A 48 -4.18 -18.11 4.55
C CYS A 48 -5.30 -17.54 3.68
N GLY A 49 -5.38 -16.22 3.59
CA GLY A 49 -6.31 -15.58 2.67
C GLY A 49 -5.96 -15.80 1.20
N VAL A 50 -6.95 -15.60 0.32
CA VAL A 50 -6.87 -15.84 -1.14
C VAL A 50 -5.66 -15.15 -1.79
N ALA A 51 -5.34 -13.91 -1.40
CA ALA A 51 -4.19 -13.19 -1.94
C ALA A 51 -2.85 -13.90 -1.65
N THR A 52 -2.67 -14.37 -0.40
CA THR A 52 -1.48 -15.12 0.01
C THR A 52 -1.40 -16.44 -0.73
N ARG A 53 -2.51 -17.19 -0.82
CA ARG A 53 -2.60 -18.44 -1.58
C ARG A 53 -2.18 -18.23 -3.04
N ASN A 54 -2.71 -17.20 -3.71
CA ASN A 54 -2.38 -16.88 -5.11
C ASN A 54 -0.91 -16.48 -5.27
N GLN A 55 -0.35 -15.74 -4.31
CA GLN A 55 1.07 -15.40 -4.31
C GLN A 55 1.97 -16.64 -4.21
N ARG A 56 1.59 -17.64 -3.38
CA ARG A 56 2.31 -18.91 -3.29
C ARG A 56 2.20 -19.68 -4.59
N LEU A 57 1.01 -19.76 -5.21
CA LEU A 57 0.83 -20.39 -6.53
C LEU A 57 1.71 -19.71 -7.60
N ALA A 58 1.80 -18.39 -7.62
CA ALA A 58 2.66 -17.67 -8.56
C ALA A 58 4.15 -18.04 -8.39
N ALA A 59 4.60 -18.19 -7.14
CA ALA A 59 5.97 -18.63 -6.86
C ALA A 59 6.24 -20.07 -7.36
N LEU A 60 5.30 -20.98 -7.14
CA LEU A 60 5.40 -22.38 -7.60
C LEU A 60 5.34 -22.49 -9.12
N ARG A 61 4.50 -21.70 -9.79
CA ARG A 61 4.48 -21.60 -11.26
C ARG A 61 5.80 -21.10 -11.82
N ALA A 62 6.41 -20.08 -11.19
CA ALA A 62 7.70 -19.56 -11.62
C ALA A 62 8.81 -20.62 -11.48
N PHE A 63 8.80 -21.39 -10.39
CA PHE A 63 9.70 -22.53 -10.20
C PHE A 63 9.45 -23.62 -11.25
N SER A 64 8.21 -24.03 -11.45
CA SER A 64 7.82 -25.04 -12.44
C SER A 64 8.25 -24.66 -13.86
N ARG A 65 8.10 -23.35 -14.21
CA ARG A 65 8.60 -22.82 -15.49
C ARG A 65 10.12 -22.93 -15.62
N TYR A 66 10.86 -22.65 -14.55
CA TYR A 66 12.30 -22.86 -14.54
C TYR A 66 12.67 -24.33 -14.62
N ALA A 67 12.03 -25.18 -13.81
CA ALA A 67 12.33 -26.61 -13.76
C ALA A 67 12.17 -27.32 -15.13
N ARG A 68 11.12 -26.99 -15.89
CA ARG A 68 10.90 -27.57 -17.23
C ARG A 68 11.99 -27.20 -18.24
N THR A 69 12.69 -26.05 -18.07
CA THR A 69 13.80 -25.70 -18.95
C THR A 69 15.06 -26.52 -18.68
N GLN A 70 15.19 -27.03 -17.46
CA GLN A 70 16.30 -27.90 -17.04
C GLN A 70 15.99 -29.40 -17.23
N HIS A 71 14.72 -29.77 -17.14
CA HIS A 71 14.22 -31.14 -17.21
C HIS A 71 13.05 -31.24 -18.20
N PRO A 72 13.29 -31.50 -19.50
CA PRO A 72 12.24 -31.56 -20.52
C PRO A 72 11.12 -32.58 -20.22
N ALA A 73 11.44 -33.69 -19.56
CA ALA A 73 10.45 -34.69 -19.13
C ALA A 73 9.38 -34.12 -18.18
N TYR A 74 9.65 -33.01 -17.51
CA TYR A 74 8.72 -32.32 -16.60
C TYR A 74 7.73 -31.39 -17.33
N LEU A 75 7.81 -31.27 -18.67
CA LEU A 75 7.01 -30.31 -19.45
C LEU A 75 5.50 -30.52 -19.24
N PHE A 76 5.03 -31.76 -19.31
CA PHE A 76 3.61 -32.06 -19.18
C PHE A 76 3.06 -31.71 -17.78
N GLU A 77 3.79 -32.05 -16.74
CA GLU A 77 3.40 -31.73 -15.37
C GLU A 77 3.47 -30.22 -15.11
N SER A 78 4.51 -29.57 -15.64
CA SER A 78 4.63 -28.11 -15.60
C SER A 78 3.41 -27.42 -16.24
N GLN A 79 2.88 -27.94 -17.35
CA GLN A 79 1.70 -27.36 -17.98
C GLN A 79 0.47 -27.47 -17.07
N LYS A 80 0.22 -28.63 -16.47
CA LYS A 80 -0.88 -28.80 -15.51
C LYS A 80 -0.78 -27.80 -14.34
N ILE A 81 0.43 -27.55 -13.82
CA ILE A 81 0.67 -26.58 -12.76
C ILE A 81 0.36 -25.14 -13.24
N MET A 82 0.70 -24.83 -14.48
CA MET A 82 0.37 -23.52 -15.07
C MET A 82 -1.14 -23.32 -15.21
N ASP A 83 -1.90 -24.41 -15.42
CA ASP A 83 -3.36 -24.38 -15.61
C ASP A 83 -4.14 -24.32 -14.27
N LEU A 84 -3.47 -24.56 -13.12
CA LEU A 84 -4.11 -24.40 -11.81
C LEU A 84 -4.67 -22.99 -11.66
N LYS A 85 -5.97 -22.84 -11.42
CA LYS A 85 -6.62 -21.53 -11.39
C LYS A 85 -6.28 -20.72 -10.13
N SER A 86 -5.98 -19.45 -10.34
CA SER A 86 -5.96 -18.46 -9.26
C SER A 86 -7.39 -18.17 -8.80
N LYS A 87 -7.62 -18.06 -7.50
CA LYS A 87 -8.93 -17.68 -6.96
C LYS A 87 -9.14 -16.16 -7.14
N LYS A 88 -10.37 -15.74 -7.41
CA LYS A 88 -10.72 -14.32 -7.40
C LYS A 88 -10.60 -13.81 -5.97
N ALA A 89 -9.74 -12.83 -5.76
CA ALA A 89 -9.66 -12.10 -4.50
C ALA A 89 -10.59 -10.88 -4.58
N PRO A 90 -11.27 -10.50 -3.49
CA PRO A 90 -11.96 -9.21 -3.45
C PRO A 90 -10.96 -8.09 -3.75
N ALA A 91 -11.41 -7.04 -4.42
CA ALA A 91 -10.57 -5.87 -4.66
C ALA A 91 -10.10 -5.31 -3.30
N PRO A 92 -8.80 -5.10 -3.11
CA PRO A 92 -8.31 -4.55 -1.85
C PRO A 92 -8.90 -3.16 -1.63
N THR A 93 -9.54 -2.95 -0.49
CA THR A 93 -9.92 -1.62 -0.04
C THR A 93 -8.65 -0.88 0.33
N VAL A 94 -8.40 0.26 -0.31
CA VAL A 94 -7.25 1.10 0.00
C VAL A 94 -7.57 1.89 1.27
N ALA A 95 -7.01 1.46 2.40
CA ALA A 95 -7.09 2.24 3.62
C ALA A 95 -6.17 3.47 3.49
N TYR A 96 -6.70 4.65 3.78
CA TYR A 96 -5.96 5.91 3.83
C TYR A 96 -6.45 6.77 5.00
N LEU A 97 -5.65 7.72 5.42
CA LEU A 97 -5.95 8.68 6.47
C LEU A 97 -6.42 9.99 5.85
N SER A 98 -7.39 10.66 6.47
CA SER A 98 -7.72 12.04 6.12
C SER A 98 -6.54 12.99 6.39
N PRO A 99 -6.50 14.20 5.80
CA PRO A 99 -5.48 15.20 6.14
C PRO A 99 -5.40 15.49 7.64
N ASP A 100 -6.53 15.61 8.33
CA ASP A 100 -6.60 15.86 9.77
C ASP A 100 -6.02 14.69 10.58
N ASN A 101 -6.28 13.45 10.16
CA ASN A 101 -5.73 12.27 10.78
C ASN A 101 -4.20 12.18 10.59
N VAL A 102 -3.67 12.56 9.43
CA VAL A 102 -2.22 12.66 9.22
C VAL A 102 -1.63 13.71 10.14
N GLN A 103 -2.26 14.88 10.22
CA GLN A 103 -1.81 15.98 11.07
C GLN A 103 -1.86 15.61 12.56
N SER A 104 -2.90 14.92 13.02
CA SER A 104 -3.02 14.45 14.39
C SER A 104 -1.89 13.50 14.82
N ILE A 105 -1.45 12.63 13.90
CA ILE A 105 -0.30 11.74 14.15
C ILE A 105 1.01 12.55 14.23
N PHE A 106 1.21 13.51 13.33
CA PHE A 106 2.42 14.33 13.31
C PHE A 106 2.51 15.25 14.53
N ALA A 107 1.38 15.75 15.03
CA ALA A 107 1.31 16.57 16.25
C ALA A 107 1.77 15.84 17.51
N GLN A 108 1.85 14.49 17.50
CA GLN A 108 2.36 13.73 18.65
C GLN A 108 3.90 13.76 18.75
N THR A 109 4.60 14.30 17.73
CA THR A 109 6.07 14.35 17.74
C THR A 109 6.56 15.52 18.63
N ASP A 110 7.37 15.21 19.63
CA ASP A 110 8.01 16.24 20.46
C ASP A 110 9.24 16.84 19.76
N THR A 111 9.03 17.93 19.03
CA THR A 111 10.08 18.61 18.26
C THR A 111 11.10 19.36 19.13
N SER A 112 10.91 19.46 20.44
CA SER A 112 11.92 19.98 21.35
C SER A 112 13.14 19.06 21.44
N THR A 113 12.94 17.76 21.25
CA THR A 113 13.99 16.76 21.30
C THR A 113 14.59 16.48 19.91
N GLN A 114 15.87 16.12 19.86
CA GLN A 114 16.56 15.74 18.62
C GLN A 114 15.91 14.53 17.94
N TYR A 115 15.51 13.52 18.72
CA TYR A 115 14.81 12.36 18.20
C TYR A 115 13.41 12.68 17.70
N GLY A 116 12.69 13.56 18.36
CA GLY A 116 11.37 14.00 17.92
C GLY A 116 11.45 14.80 16.61
N ARG A 117 12.46 15.66 16.44
CA ARG A 117 12.70 16.36 15.16
C ARG A 117 13.06 15.40 14.03
N ARG A 118 13.89 14.36 14.31
CA ARG A 118 14.18 13.28 13.35
C ARG A 118 12.89 12.56 12.96
N ASP A 119 12.06 12.20 13.93
CA ASP A 119 10.84 11.41 13.70
C ASP A 119 9.79 12.24 12.95
N MET A 120 9.62 13.51 13.29
CA MET A 120 8.78 14.45 12.53
C MET A 120 9.24 14.54 11.08
N LEU A 121 10.53 14.76 10.85
CA LEU A 121 11.10 14.81 9.51
C LEU A 121 10.87 13.52 8.72
N LEU A 122 11.11 12.37 9.36
CA LEU A 122 10.89 11.06 8.76
C LEU A 122 9.45 10.88 8.27
N LEU A 123 8.47 11.18 9.13
CA LEU A 123 7.05 11.05 8.83
C LEU A 123 6.59 12.05 7.77
N SER A 124 7.01 13.33 7.89
CA SER A 124 6.71 14.37 6.91
C SER A 124 7.27 14.02 5.53
N LEU A 125 8.53 13.56 5.47
CA LEU A 125 9.16 13.19 4.22
C LEU A 125 8.51 11.97 3.57
N MET A 126 8.11 10.98 4.37
CA MET A 126 7.37 9.81 3.88
C MET A 126 6.02 10.22 3.26
N TYR A 127 5.31 11.12 3.90
CA TYR A 127 4.02 11.61 3.40
C TYR A 127 4.20 12.51 2.18
N ASP A 128 5.06 13.53 2.25
CA ASP A 128 5.27 14.51 1.17
C ASP A 128 5.75 13.85 -0.11
N SER A 129 6.70 12.93 -0.01
CA SER A 129 7.30 12.27 -1.17
C SER A 129 6.53 11.04 -1.64
N GLY A 130 5.57 10.54 -0.86
CA GLY A 130 4.91 9.27 -1.12
C GLY A 130 5.88 8.09 -1.25
N ALA A 131 7.06 8.18 -0.63
CA ALA A 131 8.12 7.19 -0.76
C ALA A 131 7.74 5.83 -0.17
N ARG A 132 8.31 4.75 -0.73
CA ARG A 132 8.27 3.44 -0.07
C ARG A 132 9.17 3.45 1.15
N VAL A 133 8.80 2.69 2.19
CA VAL A 133 9.60 2.61 3.43
C VAL A 133 11.08 2.24 3.15
N GLN A 134 11.35 1.39 2.16
CA GLN A 134 12.71 1.04 1.80
C GLN A 134 13.47 2.22 1.16
N GLU A 135 12.80 3.00 0.31
CA GLU A 135 13.39 4.18 -0.32
C GLU A 135 13.82 5.20 0.75
N ILE A 136 12.99 5.40 1.79
CA ILE A 136 13.33 6.25 2.93
C ILE A 136 14.51 5.69 3.74
N CYS A 137 14.53 4.39 4.02
CA CYS A 137 15.66 3.76 4.71
C CYS A 137 16.97 3.87 3.93
N ASP A 138 16.91 3.88 2.59
CA ASP A 138 18.07 3.90 1.71
C ASP A 138 18.58 5.31 1.39
N LEU A 139 17.82 6.36 1.76
CA LEU A 139 18.24 7.75 1.54
C LEU A 139 19.57 8.06 2.20
N ARG A 140 20.41 8.78 1.46
CA ARG A 140 21.66 9.35 1.92
C ARG A 140 21.56 10.88 1.95
N VAL A 141 22.48 11.50 2.64
CA VAL A 141 22.56 12.96 2.74
C VAL A 141 22.64 13.61 1.36
N ARG A 142 23.41 13.06 0.43
CA ARG A 142 23.55 13.55 -0.95
C ARG A 142 22.28 13.48 -1.80
N ASP A 143 21.29 12.66 -1.39
CA ASP A 143 20.03 12.52 -2.11
C ASP A 143 19.07 13.65 -1.80
N VAL A 144 19.43 14.56 -0.88
CA VAL A 144 18.63 15.74 -0.48
C VAL A 144 19.24 16.99 -1.07
N ARG A 145 18.44 17.78 -1.77
CA ARG A 145 18.79 19.09 -2.30
C ARG A 145 17.92 20.14 -1.65
N LEU A 146 18.55 21.05 -0.88
CA LEU A 146 17.86 22.13 -0.17
C LEU A 146 17.72 23.41 -1.00
N GLN A 147 18.46 23.52 -2.14
CA GLN A 147 18.30 24.65 -3.07
C GLN A 147 16.89 24.63 -3.67
N LYS A 148 16.36 25.80 -3.95
CA LYS A 148 15.01 25.99 -4.52
C LYS A 148 14.93 25.51 -5.98
N PRO A 149 13.96 24.68 -6.34
CA PRO A 149 13.00 24.03 -5.46
C PRO A 149 13.65 22.86 -4.66
N PRO A 150 13.37 22.75 -3.34
CA PRO A 150 13.94 21.67 -2.54
C PRO A 150 13.39 20.32 -3.02
N THR A 151 14.29 19.35 -3.18
CA THR A 151 13.98 18.05 -3.77
C THR A 151 14.69 16.90 -3.06
N VAL A 152 14.07 15.72 -3.14
CA VAL A 152 14.65 14.46 -2.71
C VAL A 152 14.75 13.51 -3.90
N ILE A 153 15.87 12.81 -4.02
CA ILE A 153 16.12 11.80 -5.04
C ILE A 153 15.78 10.44 -4.43
N LEU A 154 14.73 9.81 -4.93
CA LEU A 154 14.31 8.49 -4.48
C LEU A 154 14.70 7.42 -5.49
N THR A 155 15.39 6.38 -5.02
CA THR A 155 15.80 5.23 -5.84
C THR A 155 14.93 4.02 -5.51
N GLY A 156 14.10 3.60 -6.47
CA GLY A 156 13.17 2.50 -6.34
C GLY A 156 13.68 1.16 -6.89
N LYS A 157 12.75 0.20 -7.04
CA LYS A 157 13.04 -1.12 -7.60
C LYS A 157 13.62 -1.00 -9.01
N GLY A 158 14.68 -1.75 -9.30
CA GLY A 158 15.38 -1.71 -10.58
C GLY A 158 16.30 -0.49 -10.74
N ARG A 159 16.69 0.16 -9.65
CA ARG A 159 17.55 1.37 -9.63
C ARG A 159 16.97 2.56 -10.39
N LYS A 160 15.65 2.57 -10.60
CA LYS A 160 14.98 3.73 -11.18
C LYS A 160 14.92 4.85 -10.16
N THR A 161 15.45 6.01 -10.54
CA THR A 161 15.45 7.22 -9.72
C THR A 161 14.33 8.16 -10.12
N ARG A 162 13.77 8.89 -9.15
CA ARG A 162 12.86 10.00 -9.39
C ARG A 162 13.19 11.16 -8.47
N PHE A 163 12.99 12.35 -8.99
CA PHE A 163 13.13 13.61 -8.25
C PHE A 163 11.75 14.00 -7.71
N VAL A 164 11.66 14.16 -6.40
CA VAL A 164 10.40 14.52 -5.76
C VAL A 164 10.59 15.86 -5.06
N PRO A 165 9.85 16.92 -5.47
CA PRO A 165 9.84 18.17 -4.74
C PRO A 165 9.21 17.97 -3.36
N ILE A 166 9.75 18.62 -2.36
CA ILE A 166 9.25 18.58 -0.98
C ILE A 166 8.71 19.96 -0.58
N MET A 167 7.76 19.95 0.35
CA MET A 167 7.14 21.18 0.83
C MET A 167 8.15 22.04 1.60
N ALA A 168 7.94 23.36 1.58
CA ALA A 168 8.82 24.30 2.28
C ALA A 168 8.91 24.03 3.79
N SER A 169 7.81 23.61 4.42
CA SER A 169 7.79 23.19 5.82
C SER A 169 8.73 22.03 6.09
N THR A 170 8.68 20.98 5.27
CA THR A 170 9.56 19.81 5.38
C THR A 170 11.03 20.18 5.09
N ALA A 171 11.28 21.08 4.14
CA ALA A 171 12.63 21.58 3.86
C ALA A 171 13.21 22.36 5.03
N ASN A 172 12.40 23.15 5.74
CA ASN A 172 12.83 23.84 6.96
C ASN A 172 13.24 22.84 8.07
N VAL A 173 12.43 21.82 8.31
CA VAL A 173 12.76 20.75 9.29
C VAL A 173 14.03 20.00 8.87
N LEU A 174 14.23 19.75 7.56
CA LEU A 174 15.46 19.18 7.02
C LEU A 174 16.68 20.06 7.30
N THR A 175 16.57 21.36 7.12
CA THR A 175 17.68 22.30 7.39
C THR A 175 18.09 22.25 8.86
N ILE A 176 17.13 22.25 9.78
CA ILE A 176 17.39 22.11 11.22
C ILE A 176 18.04 20.76 11.51
N TYR A 177 17.50 19.68 10.93
CA TYR A 177 18.04 18.33 11.11
C TYR A 177 19.48 18.21 10.61
N PHE A 178 19.81 18.84 9.48
CA PHE A 178 21.18 18.89 8.95
C PHE A 178 22.12 19.59 9.92
N SER A 179 21.70 20.75 10.46
CA SER A 179 22.46 21.49 11.47
C SER A 179 22.66 20.67 12.73
N ASP A 180 21.58 20.10 13.30
CA ASP A 180 21.62 19.32 14.54
C ASP A 180 22.55 18.11 14.48
N ASN A 181 22.73 17.53 13.30
CA ASN A 181 23.51 16.30 13.09
C ASN A 181 24.82 16.55 12.34
N GLY A 182 25.17 17.80 12.03
CA GLY A 182 26.40 18.15 11.31
C GLY A 182 26.48 17.52 9.92
N LEU A 183 25.34 17.40 9.21
CA LEU A 183 25.24 16.71 7.93
C LEU A 183 25.59 17.59 6.72
N SER A 184 25.86 18.86 6.92
CA SER A 184 26.17 19.81 5.84
C SER A 184 27.60 19.65 5.29
N SER A 185 28.44 18.88 5.95
CA SER A 185 29.84 18.65 5.53
C SER A 185 29.90 17.65 4.35
N PRO A 186 30.75 17.91 3.32
CA PRO A 186 30.86 17.04 2.15
C PRO A 186 31.23 15.58 2.45
N ASP A 187 32.02 15.34 3.51
CA ASP A 187 32.39 13.99 3.96
C ASP A 187 31.21 13.16 4.48
N LYS A 188 30.09 13.83 4.79
CA LYS A 188 28.85 13.19 5.24
C LYS A 188 27.92 12.78 4.09
N ALA A 189 28.23 13.14 2.86
CA ALA A 189 27.34 12.96 1.71
C ALA A 189 26.84 11.52 1.53
N ASP A 190 27.68 10.54 1.80
CA ASP A 190 27.35 9.12 1.67
C ASP A 190 26.74 8.48 2.91
N GLN A 191 26.63 9.21 4.01
CA GLN A 191 26.00 8.71 5.22
C GLN A 191 24.48 8.52 5.02
N PRO A 192 23.87 7.54 5.72
CA PRO A 192 22.41 7.43 5.77
C PRO A 192 21.78 8.71 6.30
N LEU A 193 20.72 9.19 5.64
CA LEU A 193 20.01 10.37 6.09
C LEU A 193 19.38 10.13 7.49
N PHE A 194 18.79 8.96 7.69
CA PHE A 194 18.17 8.59 8.96
C PHE A 194 18.94 7.46 9.64
N THR A 195 19.33 7.71 10.89
CA THR A 195 20.03 6.75 11.73
C THR A 195 19.19 6.35 12.93
N ASN A 196 19.44 5.15 13.44
CA ASN A 196 18.90 4.67 14.70
C ASN A 196 19.72 5.21 15.90
N HIS A 197 19.31 4.86 17.13
CA HIS A 197 20.02 5.29 18.35
C HIS A 197 21.47 4.76 18.46
N GLN A 198 21.79 3.69 17.72
CA GLN A 198 23.17 3.14 17.63
C GLN A 198 23.98 3.76 16.48
N ARG A 199 23.50 4.85 15.88
CA ARG A 199 24.08 5.52 14.70
C ARG A 199 24.17 4.62 13.46
N GLY A 200 23.52 3.45 13.47
CA GLY A 200 23.37 2.60 12.31
C GLY A 200 22.21 3.08 11.42
N LYS A 201 22.18 2.60 10.17
CA LYS A 201 21.11 2.89 9.22
C LYS A 201 19.75 2.47 9.77
N LEU A 202 18.73 3.34 9.62
CA LEU A 202 17.36 3.03 10.03
C LEU A 202 16.79 1.89 9.17
N THR A 203 16.09 0.96 9.80
CA THR A 203 15.49 -0.21 9.15
C THR A 203 13.99 -0.03 8.95
N LYS A 204 13.39 -0.85 8.07
CA LYS A 204 11.92 -0.88 7.92
C LYS A 204 11.19 -1.12 9.25
N ALA A 205 11.72 -2.01 10.07
CA ALA A 205 11.14 -2.28 11.39
C ALA A 205 11.22 -1.04 12.28
N GLY A 206 12.36 -0.31 12.25
CA GLY A 206 12.52 0.95 12.98
C GLY A 206 11.54 2.03 12.51
N VAL A 207 11.36 2.20 11.20
CA VAL A 207 10.36 3.14 10.64
C VAL A 207 8.95 2.76 11.06
N THR A 208 8.63 1.46 11.00
CA THR A 208 7.30 0.97 11.41
C THR A 208 7.06 1.21 12.90
N TYR A 209 8.07 1.00 13.74
CA TYR A 209 8.00 1.27 15.17
C TYR A 209 7.76 2.76 15.45
N ILE A 210 8.52 3.65 14.80
CA ILE A 210 8.36 5.10 14.94
C ILE A 210 6.94 5.54 14.56
N LEU A 211 6.47 5.11 13.39
CA LEU A 211 5.11 5.45 12.95
C LEU A 211 4.06 4.93 13.93
N LYS A 212 4.19 3.68 14.37
CA LYS A 212 3.25 3.07 15.31
C LYS A 212 3.23 3.81 16.65
N LYS A 213 4.38 4.21 17.18
CA LYS A 213 4.49 4.98 18.43
C LYS A 213 3.60 6.23 18.41
N TYR A 214 3.72 7.04 17.37
CA TYR A 214 2.96 8.29 17.24
C TYR A 214 1.51 8.06 16.86
N PHE A 215 1.25 7.01 16.08
CA PHE A 215 -0.11 6.58 15.77
C PHE A 215 -0.88 6.11 17.00
N ASP A 216 -0.27 5.27 17.84
CA ASP A 216 -0.91 4.77 19.06
C ASP A 216 -1.21 5.94 20.02
N ALA A 217 -0.32 6.94 20.11
CA ALA A 217 -0.56 8.15 20.90
C ALA A 217 -1.72 8.99 20.32
N ALA A 218 -1.76 9.22 19.01
CA ALA A 218 -2.85 9.94 18.36
C ALA A 218 -4.19 9.21 18.51
N ARG A 219 -4.20 7.89 18.46
CA ARG A 219 -5.41 7.08 18.57
C ARG A 219 -6.05 7.14 19.97
N GLN A 220 -5.28 7.39 21.01
CA GLN A 220 -5.83 7.61 22.36
C GLN A 220 -6.74 8.85 22.40
N ALA A 221 -6.42 9.88 21.61
CA ALA A 221 -7.20 11.10 21.53
C ALA A 221 -8.26 11.06 20.40
N ASN A 222 -8.07 10.20 19.39
CA ASN A 222 -8.95 10.10 18.22
C ASN A 222 -9.26 8.63 17.90
N PRO A 223 -10.38 8.10 18.42
CA PRO A 223 -10.82 6.72 18.18
C PRO A 223 -11.17 6.41 16.71
N ASP A 224 -11.41 7.42 15.86
CA ASP A 224 -11.74 7.26 14.44
C ASP A 224 -10.52 6.83 13.59
N LEU A 225 -9.32 6.85 14.17
CA LEU A 225 -8.16 6.29 13.53
C LEU A 225 -8.29 4.76 13.36
N PRO A 226 -7.80 4.18 12.26
CA PRO A 226 -7.93 2.75 11.98
C PRO A 226 -7.27 1.91 13.10
N GLU A 227 -7.69 0.65 13.25
CA GLU A 227 -7.10 -0.25 14.27
C GLU A 227 -5.61 -0.54 14.03
N LYS A 228 -5.18 -0.54 12.79
CA LYS A 228 -3.80 -0.90 12.41
C LYS A 228 -3.23 0.11 11.44
N ILE A 229 -1.96 0.39 11.61
CA ILE A 229 -1.21 1.25 10.71
C ILE A 229 0.00 0.52 10.12
N SER A 230 0.35 0.89 8.90
CA SER A 230 1.59 0.47 8.24
C SER A 230 2.22 1.66 7.51
N PRO A 231 3.53 1.64 7.25
CA PRO A 231 4.19 2.72 6.51
C PRO A 231 3.58 3.01 5.12
N HIS A 232 2.92 2.03 4.52
CA HIS A 232 2.24 2.21 3.22
C HIS A 232 1.01 3.12 3.30
N ILE A 233 0.41 3.26 4.49
CA ILE A 233 -0.78 4.10 4.64
C ILE A 233 -0.49 5.58 4.35
N LEU A 234 0.68 6.10 4.75
CA LEU A 234 1.07 7.49 4.45
C LEU A 234 1.19 7.72 2.94
N ARG A 235 1.77 6.75 2.23
CA ARG A 235 1.86 6.78 0.77
C ARG A 235 0.48 6.68 0.11
N HIS A 236 -0.41 5.81 0.61
CA HIS A 236 -1.78 5.69 0.12
C HIS A 236 -2.56 6.98 0.38
N SER A 237 -2.42 7.58 1.56
CA SER A 237 -3.05 8.86 1.92
C SER A 237 -2.58 9.97 0.98
N LYS A 238 -1.27 10.10 0.72
CA LYS A 238 -0.77 11.10 -0.24
C LYS A 238 -1.35 10.91 -1.63
N ALA A 239 -1.40 9.66 -2.12
CA ALA A 239 -1.97 9.35 -3.42
C ALA A 239 -3.47 9.72 -3.50
N MET A 240 -4.24 9.38 -2.46
CA MET A 240 -5.67 9.73 -2.39
C MET A 240 -5.88 11.23 -2.32
N HIS A 241 -5.09 11.95 -1.50
CA HIS A 241 -5.20 13.41 -1.40
C HIS A 241 -4.84 14.11 -2.72
N MET A 242 -3.83 13.62 -3.45
CA MET A 242 -3.52 14.12 -4.80
C MET A 242 -4.68 13.88 -5.76
N LEU A 243 -5.27 12.69 -5.72
CA LEU A 243 -6.41 12.35 -6.57
C LEU A 243 -7.62 13.22 -6.23
N GLN A 244 -7.94 13.42 -4.95
CA GLN A 244 -9.04 14.27 -4.47
C GLN A 244 -8.82 15.76 -4.80
N ALA A 245 -7.57 16.18 -4.91
CA ALA A 245 -7.19 17.49 -5.41
C ALA A 245 -7.29 17.63 -6.95
N GLY A 246 -7.75 16.59 -7.66
CA GLY A 246 -7.95 16.60 -9.11
C GLY A 246 -6.68 16.36 -9.92
N ILE A 247 -5.59 15.91 -9.30
CA ILE A 247 -4.35 15.60 -10.01
C ILE A 247 -4.55 14.38 -10.89
N ASN A 248 -4.12 14.47 -12.15
CA ASN A 248 -4.22 13.38 -13.12
C ASN A 248 -3.50 12.11 -12.64
N LEU A 249 -4.12 10.97 -12.84
CA LEU A 249 -3.63 9.65 -12.39
C LEU A 249 -2.23 9.31 -12.95
N ILE A 250 -1.89 9.80 -14.15
CA ILE A 250 -0.57 9.60 -14.75
C ILE A 250 0.51 10.33 -13.92
N TYR A 251 0.25 11.56 -13.49
CA TYR A 251 1.17 12.29 -12.61
C TYR A 251 1.33 11.62 -11.26
N ILE A 252 0.22 11.11 -10.68
CA ILE A 252 0.27 10.35 -9.43
C ILE A 252 1.10 9.08 -9.60
N ARG A 253 0.95 8.35 -10.72
CA ARG A 253 1.77 7.18 -11.06
C ARG A 253 3.26 7.53 -11.07
N ASP A 254 3.63 8.59 -11.77
CA ASP A 254 5.02 9.01 -11.95
C ASP A 254 5.61 9.53 -10.62
N PHE A 255 4.84 10.31 -9.88
CA PHE A 255 5.18 10.78 -8.54
C PHE A 255 5.47 9.61 -7.59
N LEU A 256 4.62 8.60 -7.59
CA LEU A 256 4.80 7.40 -6.76
C LEU A 256 5.88 6.45 -7.32
N GLY A 257 6.29 6.58 -8.57
CA GLY A 257 7.20 5.65 -9.23
C GLY A 257 6.59 4.26 -9.39
N HIS A 258 5.33 4.18 -9.83
CA HIS A 258 4.70 2.94 -10.25
C HIS A 258 5.09 2.62 -11.69
N VAL A 259 5.50 1.36 -11.95
CA VAL A 259 5.85 0.90 -13.29
C VAL A 259 4.61 0.80 -14.19
N HIS A 260 3.48 0.41 -13.60
CA HIS A 260 2.22 0.18 -14.28
C HIS A 260 1.12 1.07 -13.74
N VAL A 261 0.24 1.57 -14.62
CA VAL A 261 -0.89 2.46 -14.25
C VAL A 261 -1.89 1.71 -13.38
N GLU A 262 -2.10 0.41 -13.63
CA GLU A 262 -3.02 -0.46 -12.88
C GLU A 262 -2.75 -0.43 -11.37
N THR A 263 -1.49 -0.23 -10.97
CA THR A 263 -1.13 -0.08 -9.55
C THR A 263 -1.65 1.24 -8.97
N THR A 264 -1.91 2.25 -9.79
CA THR A 264 -2.44 3.56 -9.38
C THR A 264 -3.95 3.62 -9.53
N GLU A 265 -4.54 2.85 -10.44
CA GLU A 265 -5.99 2.76 -10.65
C GLU A 265 -6.77 2.31 -9.39
N ILE A 266 -6.10 1.61 -8.47
CA ILE A 266 -6.71 1.23 -7.19
C ILE A 266 -7.22 2.44 -6.43
N TYR A 267 -6.56 3.60 -6.55
CA TYR A 267 -6.98 4.85 -5.91
C TYR A 267 -8.23 5.41 -6.58
N ALA A 268 -8.28 5.44 -7.91
CA ALA A 268 -9.45 5.90 -8.65
C ALA A 268 -10.69 5.02 -8.39
N LYS A 269 -10.47 3.72 -8.18
CA LYS A 269 -11.57 2.80 -7.83
C LYS A 269 -12.07 3.01 -6.40
N ALA A 270 -11.22 3.47 -5.49
CA ALA A 270 -11.55 3.68 -4.09
C ALA A 270 -12.28 5.01 -3.82
N ASP A 271 -12.14 6.01 -4.70
CA ASP A 271 -12.71 7.34 -4.48
C ASP A 271 -14.14 7.45 -5.05
N THR A 272 -15.12 7.29 -4.16
CA THR A 272 -16.54 7.44 -4.48
C THR A 272 -16.93 8.93 -4.62
N GLU A 273 -16.27 9.83 -3.89
CA GLU A 273 -16.57 11.26 -3.92
C GLU A 273 -16.16 11.89 -5.26
N MET A 274 -15.00 11.53 -5.81
CA MET A 274 -14.65 11.95 -7.17
C MET A 274 -15.65 11.48 -8.21
N LYS A 275 -16.14 10.25 -8.09
CA LYS A 275 -17.17 9.72 -8.99
C LYS A 275 -18.45 10.55 -8.87
N ARG A 276 -18.88 10.85 -7.65
CA ARG A 276 -20.05 11.72 -7.39
C ARG A 276 -19.88 13.08 -8.05
N ARG A 277 -18.77 13.77 -7.81
CA ARG A 277 -18.46 15.08 -8.41
C ARG A 277 -18.41 15.03 -9.94
N ALA A 278 -17.81 14.00 -10.52
CA ALA A 278 -17.80 13.82 -11.96
C ALA A 278 -19.20 13.64 -12.55
N ILE A 279 -20.06 12.88 -11.89
CA ILE A 279 -21.47 12.72 -12.27
C ILE A 279 -22.20 14.07 -12.13
N GLU A 280 -22.03 14.77 -11.01
CA GLU A 280 -22.67 16.06 -10.76
C GLU A 280 -22.23 17.14 -11.78
N SER A 281 -20.93 17.17 -12.15
CA SER A 281 -20.41 18.13 -13.13
C SER A 281 -20.94 17.91 -14.55
N THR A 282 -21.39 16.70 -14.86
CA THR A 282 -21.96 16.33 -16.17
C THR A 282 -23.49 16.22 -16.12
N HIS A 283 -24.09 16.43 -14.91
CA HIS A 283 -25.52 16.31 -14.75
C HIS A 283 -26.26 17.48 -15.39
N ILE A 284 -27.07 17.19 -16.38
CA ILE A 284 -28.06 18.15 -16.92
C ILE A 284 -29.18 18.26 -15.88
N LYS A 285 -29.37 19.46 -15.33
CA LYS A 285 -30.50 19.71 -14.42
C LYS A 285 -31.81 19.41 -15.15
N ILE A 286 -32.36 18.24 -14.90
CA ILE A 286 -33.72 17.90 -15.33
C ILE A 286 -34.62 18.54 -14.30
N ASN A 287 -35.25 19.67 -14.65
CA ASN A 287 -36.36 20.19 -13.87
C ASN A 287 -37.54 19.21 -14.03
N LEU A 288 -37.66 18.29 -13.12
CA LEU A 288 -38.85 17.51 -12.96
C LEU A 288 -39.81 18.34 -12.11
N ASP A 289 -40.54 19.26 -12.75
CA ASP A 289 -41.80 19.76 -12.19
C ASP A 289 -42.80 18.60 -12.19
N LEU A 290 -42.58 17.66 -11.29
CA LEU A 290 -43.59 16.66 -11.00
C LEU A 290 -44.65 17.34 -10.11
N PRO A 291 -45.88 17.49 -10.60
CA PRO A 291 -46.98 17.96 -9.74
C PRO A 291 -47.05 17.08 -8.50
N ALA A 292 -47.23 17.70 -7.33
CA ALA A 292 -47.38 16.93 -6.11
C ALA A 292 -48.57 15.98 -6.31
N TRP A 293 -48.44 14.72 -5.91
CA TRP A 293 -49.53 13.75 -6.01
C TRP A 293 -50.82 14.23 -5.32
N THR A 294 -50.70 15.18 -4.37
CA THR A 294 -51.83 15.88 -3.71
C THR A 294 -52.60 16.80 -4.65
N ASP A 295 -52.02 17.20 -5.78
CA ASP A 295 -52.63 18.07 -6.76
C ASP A 295 -53.43 17.28 -7.82
N ASP A 296 -53.26 15.96 -7.84
CA ASP A 296 -54.03 15.04 -8.69
C ASP A 296 -55.40 14.82 -8.10
N ARG A 297 -56.42 15.55 -8.63
CA ARG A 297 -57.81 15.53 -8.16
C ARG A 297 -58.42 14.16 -8.30
N ASP A 298 -58.10 13.40 -9.35
CA ASP A 298 -58.65 12.09 -9.62
C ASP A 298 -58.11 11.05 -8.63
N LEU A 299 -56.81 11.12 -8.35
CA LEU A 299 -56.17 10.29 -7.32
C LEU A 299 -56.69 10.61 -5.92
N MET A 300 -56.86 11.90 -5.59
CA MET A 300 -57.38 12.33 -4.30
C MET A 300 -58.84 11.92 -4.12
N ALA A 301 -59.68 12.00 -5.17
CA ALA A 301 -61.06 11.52 -5.14
C ALA A 301 -61.14 9.99 -4.93
N LEU A 302 -60.24 9.24 -5.59
CA LEU A 302 -60.15 7.79 -5.42
C LEU A 302 -59.75 7.41 -3.99
N LEU A 303 -58.72 8.09 -3.43
CA LEU A 303 -58.28 7.85 -2.06
C LEU A 303 -59.35 8.22 -1.03
N THR A 304 -60.08 9.31 -1.25
CA THR A 304 -61.19 9.73 -0.36
C THR A 304 -62.34 8.72 -0.38
N ASN A 305 -62.66 8.17 -1.56
CA ASN A 305 -63.67 7.12 -1.69
C ASN A 305 -63.25 5.77 -1.08
N LEU A 306 -61.95 5.48 -1.05
CA LEU A 306 -61.40 4.26 -0.41
C LEU A 306 -61.37 4.38 1.13
N CYS A 307 -61.13 5.57 1.67
CA CYS A 307 -61.09 5.83 3.10
C CYS A 307 -62.46 6.16 3.72
N GLY A 308 -63.50 6.36 2.92
CA GLY A 308 -64.85 6.79 3.36
C GLY A 308 -65.91 5.69 3.37
N LYS A 309 -65.53 4.46 3.68
CA LYS A 309 -66.46 3.39 3.98
C LYS A 309 -66.25 2.90 5.41
N ASP A 310 -66.93 3.59 6.34
CA ASP A 310 -67.48 3.01 7.58
C ASP A 310 -68.96 3.41 7.68
#